data_4508286157db1b2a59f42044b4d72220
#
_entry.id   4508286157db1b2a59f42044b4d72220
#
_cell.length_a   1.000
_cell.length_b   1.000
_cell.length_c   1.000
_cell.angle_alpha   90.00
_cell.angle_beta   90.00
_cell.angle_gamma   90.00
#
_symmetry.space_group_name_H-M   'P 1'
#
loop_
_entity.id
_entity.type
_entity.pdbx_description
1 polymer ?
#
loop_
_entity_poly.entity_id
_entity_poly.type
_entity_poly.pdbx_seq_one_letter_code
_entity_poly.pdbx_strand_id
1 'polypeptide(L)'
;MSIDGENDVVALKRVGAVVAEARDTMASHVAPGVTTAELDAVGREVLRRHGARSAPQLAYRFPGVTCISVNDELAHGIPSQRVLRAGDLVNIDVSAELDGYWADSGASFPVGDVSPRARALLFSTRAALSDAIAEVRAGAPLRNIGRAVERRAKRTGFRVVRNLCGHGVGRHIHEEPQVPNTFDCNNPVLLHEGLVLTIEPFFTTSATRAVESDDGWTLRTPDGSIGAQFEHTMIVTCGAPIIIT
;
A
#
# COMPACT_ATOMS: atom_id res chain seq x y z
N MET A 1 -5.92 12.98 8.30
CA MET A 1 -6.15 13.28 9.75
C MET A 1 -4.89 13.89 10.35
N SER A 2 -5.05 14.76 11.33
CA SER A 2 -3.95 15.10 12.25
C SER A 2 -4.30 14.57 13.62
N ILE A 3 -3.31 14.15 14.39
CA ILE A 3 -3.51 13.71 15.78
C ILE A 3 -3.67 14.91 16.70
N ASP A 4 -4.59 14.78 17.67
CA ASP A 4 -4.86 15.82 18.68
C ASP A 4 -4.27 15.48 20.07
N GLY A 5 -3.69 14.27 20.21
CA GLY A 5 -3.09 13.82 21.47
C GLY A 5 -2.62 12.37 21.48
N GLU A 6 -2.11 11.94 22.64
CA GLU A 6 -1.56 10.59 22.82
C GLU A 6 -2.60 9.48 22.58
N ASN A 7 -3.87 9.72 22.89
CA ASN A 7 -4.94 8.74 22.67
C ASN A 7 -5.10 8.40 21.19
N ASP A 8 -4.98 9.38 20.30
CA ASP A 8 -5.01 9.14 18.84
C ASP A 8 -3.82 8.27 18.40
N VAL A 9 -2.63 8.54 18.93
CA VAL A 9 -1.43 7.74 18.64
C VAL A 9 -1.60 6.30 19.08
N VAL A 10 -2.14 6.08 20.29
CA VAL A 10 -2.40 4.73 20.81
C VAL A 10 -3.41 3.99 19.95
N ALA A 11 -4.52 4.66 19.58
CA ALA A 11 -5.57 4.06 18.76
C ALA A 11 -5.10 3.75 17.34
N LEU A 12 -4.33 4.66 16.70
CA LEU A 12 -3.74 4.44 15.38
C LEU A 12 -2.73 3.28 15.40
N LYS A 13 -1.87 3.19 16.42
CA LYS A 13 -0.97 2.04 16.59
C LYS A 13 -1.72 0.73 16.76
N ARG A 14 -2.87 0.75 17.45
CA ARG A 14 -3.69 -0.44 17.65
C ARG A 14 -4.29 -0.94 16.33
N VAL A 15 -4.93 -0.07 15.54
CA VAL A 15 -5.48 -0.47 14.23
C VAL A 15 -4.35 -0.83 13.26
N GLY A 16 -3.23 -0.09 13.26
CA GLY A 16 -2.06 -0.39 12.43
C GLY A 16 -1.46 -1.76 12.72
N ALA A 17 -1.35 -2.14 13.99
CA ALA A 17 -0.88 -3.47 14.38
C ALA A 17 -1.79 -4.59 13.87
N VAL A 18 -3.12 -4.39 13.89
CA VAL A 18 -4.09 -5.35 13.34
C VAL A 18 -3.95 -5.48 11.82
N VAL A 19 -3.80 -4.35 11.12
CA VAL A 19 -3.57 -4.33 9.66
C VAL A 19 -2.28 -5.06 9.30
N ALA A 20 -1.18 -4.77 10.00
CA ALA A 20 0.09 -5.44 9.79
C ALA A 20 0.00 -6.95 10.05
N GLU A 21 -0.64 -7.38 11.17
CA GLU A 21 -0.87 -8.79 11.48
C GLU A 21 -1.69 -9.48 10.37
N ALA A 22 -2.74 -8.85 9.87
CA ALA A 22 -3.55 -9.41 8.81
C ALA A 22 -2.74 -9.59 7.52
N ARG A 23 -2.02 -8.55 7.06
CA ARG A 23 -1.15 -8.60 5.89
C ARG A 23 -0.09 -9.71 6.02
N ASP A 24 0.61 -9.76 7.15
CA ASP A 24 1.72 -10.71 7.35
C ASP A 24 1.22 -12.14 7.52
N THR A 25 0.05 -12.33 8.17
CA THR A 25 -0.60 -13.65 8.23
C THR A 25 -1.02 -14.13 6.85
N MET A 26 -1.67 -13.27 6.04
CA MET A 26 -2.01 -13.60 4.65
C MET A 26 -0.74 -13.95 3.85
N ALA A 27 0.32 -13.16 3.99
CA ALA A 27 1.60 -13.38 3.31
C ALA A 27 2.21 -14.75 3.64
N SER A 28 2.08 -15.23 4.88
CA SER A 28 2.57 -16.55 5.29
C SER A 28 1.85 -17.72 4.62
N HIS A 29 0.66 -17.48 4.04
CA HIS A 29 -0.12 -18.47 3.29
C HIS A 29 0.09 -18.38 1.77
N VAL A 30 0.92 -17.44 1.29
CA VAL A 30 1.21 -17.30 -0.13
C VAL A 30 2.02 -18.50 -0.63
N ALA A 31 1.40 -19.32 -1.47
CA ALA A 31 2.03 -20.49 -2.08
C ALA A 31 1.38 -20.81 -3.44
N PRO A 32 2.08 -21.49 -4.35
CA PRO A 32 1.46 -22.03 -5.54
C PRO A 32 0.29 -22.96 -5.19
N GLY A 33 -0.85 -22.79 -5.87
CA GLY A 33 -2.06 -23.56 -5.65
C GLY A 33 -3.08 -22.90 -4.74
N VAL A 34 -2.72 -21.90 -3.95
CA VAL A 34 -3.65 -21.11 -3.12
C VAL A 34 -4.40 -20.11 -4.00
N THR A 35 -5.69 -19.92 -3.73
CA THR A 35 -6.51 -18.91 -4.42
C THR A 35 -6.46 -17.56 -3.69
N THR A 36 -6.71 -16.47 -4.42
CA THR A 36 -6.81 -15.14 -3.79
C THR A 36 -8.00 -15.04 -2.84
N ALA A 37 -9.08 -15.81 -3.05
CA ALA A 37 -10.20 -15.90 -2.12
C ALA A 37 -9.83 -16.59 -0.79
N GLU A 38 -8.97 -17.60 -0.82
CA GLU A 38 -8.46 -18.26 0.40
C GLU A 38 -7.58 -17.29 1.20
N LEU A 39 -6.72 -16.50 0.54
CA LEU A 39 -5.95 -15.46 1.21
C LEU A 39 -6.85 -14.38 1.84
N ASP A 40 -7.89 -13.92 1.14
CA ASP A 40 -8.88 -12.96 1.68
C ASP A 40 -9.60 -13.52 2.92
N ALA A 41 -9.91 -14.83 2.91
CA ALA A 41 -10.52 -15.49 4.07
C ALA A 41 -9.60 -15.48 5.30
N VAL A 42 -8.28 -15.62 5.11
CA VAL A 42 -7.28 -15.49 6.18
C VAL A 42 -7.29 -14.06 6.75
N GLY A 43 -7.24 -13.04 5.90
CA GLY A 43 -7.31 -11.63 6.33
C GLY A 43 -8.61 -11.32 7.08
N ARG A 44 -9.75 -11.79 6.57
CA ARG A 44 -11.07 -11.70 7.21
C ARG A 44 -11.05 -12.23 8.64
N GLU A 45 -10.45 -13.39 8.85
CA GLU A 45 -10.41 -14.03 10.17
C GLU A 45 -9.53 -13.23 11.16
N VAL A 46 -8.41 -12.68 10.70
CA VAL A 46 -7.57 -11.81 11.55
C VAL A 46 -8.35 -10.57 11.96
N LEU A 47 -8.94 -9.84 11.01
CA LEU A 47 -9.74 -8.64 11.32
C LEU A 47 -10.88 -8.95 12.30
N ARG A 48 -11.61 -10.05 12.06
CA ARG A 48 -12.72 -10.50 12.93
C ARG A 48 -12.27 -10.77 14.37
N ARG A 49 -11.12 -11.41 14.58
CA ARG A 49 -10.58 -11.70 15.93
C ARG A 49 -10.30 -10.44 16.73
N HIS A 50 -9.89 -9.38 16.06
CA HIS A 50 -9.61 -8.09 16.69
C HIS A 50 -10.81 -7.15 16.75
N GLY A 51 -11.97 -7.54 16.21
CA GLY A 51 -13.15 -6.68 16.10
C GLY A 51 -12.98 -5.53 15.11
N ALA A 52 -11.96 -5.60 14.23
CA ALA A 52 -11.72 -4.64 13.18
C ALA A 52 -12.62 -4.90 11.97
N ARG A 53 -12.95 -3.84 11.24
CA ARG A 53 -13.81 -3.89 10.06
C ARG A 53 -13.01 -3.58 8.81
N SER A 54 -13.30 -4.28 7.72
CA SER A 54 -12.69 -4.00 6.41
C SER A 54 -12.98 -2.58 5.95
N ALA A 55 -11.93 -1.80 5.71
CA ALA A 55 -12.06 -0.43 5.23
C ALA A 55 -12.69 -0.34 3.83
N PRO A 56 -12.24 -1.13 2.82
CA PRO A 56 -12.80 -1.05 1.49
C PRO A 56 -14.28 -1.48 1.44
N GLN A 57 -14.71 -2.43 2.27
CA GLN A 57 -16.14 -2.78 2.36
C GLN A 57 -16.96 -1.65 2.96
N LEU A 58 -16.46 -1.02 4.03
CA LEU A 58 -17.16 0.07 4.71
C LEU A 58 -17.28 1.32 3.85
N ALA A 59 -16.17 1.74 3.25
CA ALA A 59 -16.11 3.01 2.53
C ALA A 59 -16.72 2.91 1.13
N TYR A 60 -16.51 1.78 0.44
CA TYR A 60 -16.78 1.68 -0.99
C TYR A 60 -17.66 0.49 -1.40
N ARG A 61 -18.05 -0.37 -0.47
CA ARG A 61 -18.76 -1.63 -0.76
C ARG A 61 -17.96 -2.55 -1.67
N PHE A 62 -16.65 -2.54 -1.51
CA PHE A 62 -15.75 -3.43 -2.26
C PHE A 62 -16.15 -4.91 -2.05
N PRO A 63 -16.07 -5.77 -3.07
CA PRO A 63 -16.54 -7.17 -2.97
C PRO A 63 -15.70 -8.05 -2.02
N GLY A 64 -14.40 -7.76 -1.87
CA GLY A 64 -13.48 -8.46 -0.96
C GLY A 64 -13.39 -7.82 0.43
N VAL A 65 -12.72 -8.48 1.36
CA VAL A 65 -12.33 -7.90 2.66
C VAL A 65 -11.03 -7.13 2.54
N THR A 66 -10.15 -7.59 1.67
CA THR A 66 -8.84 -7.05 1.35
C THR A 66 -8.68 -6.92 -0.16
N CYS A 67 -7.72 -6.12 -0.64
CA CYS A 67 -7.38 -6.07 -2.05
C CYS A 67 -6.23 -7.04 -2.33
N ILE A 68 -6.36 -7.89 -3.36
CA ILE A 68 -5.31 -8.85 -3.73
C ILE A 68 -5.10 -8.80 -5.23
N SER A 69 -3.95 -8.26 -5.62
CA SER A 69 -3.60 -8.00 -7.02
C SER A 69 -2.44 -8.89 -7.47
N VAL A 70 -2.49 -9.43 -8.69
CA VAL A 70 -1.49 -10.42 -9.15
C VAL A 70 -0.87 -9.98 -10.47
N ASN A 71 0.47 -9.93 -10.52
CA ASN A 71 1.29 -9.61 -11.69
C ASN A 71 1.07 -8.20 -12.26
N ASP A 72 0.26 -8.09 -13.29
CA ASP A 72 -0.06 -6.84 -14.00
C ASP A 72 -1.21 -6.05 -13.32
N GLU A 73 -1.90 -6.65 -12.36
CA GLU A 73 -2.80 -5.96 -11.46
C GLU A 73 -1.96 -5.20 -10.41
N LEU A 74 -2.23 -3.90 -10.27
CA LEU A 74 -1.44 -3.02 -9.42
C LEU A 74 -2.11 -2.75 -8.08
N ALA A 75 -3.44 -2.54 -8.08
CA ALA A 75 -4.22 -2.21 -6.91
C ALA A 75 -5.68 -2.67 -7.07
N HIS A 76 -6.40 -2.73 -5.98
CA HIS A 76 -7.84 -3.03 -5.89
C HIS A 76 -8.26 -4.34 -6.58
N GLY A 77 -7.35 -5.32 -6.68
CA GLY A 77 -7.67 -6.64 -7.21
C GLY A 77 -8.74 -7.32 -6.35
N ILE A 78 -9.80 -7.81 -7.00
CA ILE A 78 -10.90 -8.51 -6.30
C ILE A 78 -10.48 -9.94 -5.97
N PRO A 79 -10.50 -10.36 -4.69
CA PRO A 79 -10.28 -11.75 -4.32
C PRO A 79 -11.25 -12.71 -5.02
N SER A 80 -10.73 -13.76 -5.62
CA SER A 80 -11.50 -14.67 -6.48
C SER A 80 -10.96 -16.11 -6.44
N GLN A 81 -11.50 -16.98 -7.27
CA GLN A 81 -10.98 -18.34 -7.48
C GLN A 81 -9.69 -18.37 -8.31
N ARG A 82 -9.03 -17.21 -8.55
CA ARG A 82 -7.74 -17.14 -9.20
C ARG A 82 -6.69 -17.87 -8.36
N VAL A 83 -6.12 -18.93 -8.95
CA VAL A 83 -5.09 -19.75 -8.33
C VAL A 83 -3.72 -19.10 -8.56
N LEU A 84 -2.95 -18.89 -7.50
CA LEU A 84 -1.56 -18.43 -7.57
C LEU A 84 -0.64 -19.52 -8.15
N ARG A 85 0.29 -19.12 -9.00
CA ARG A 85 1.25 -20.00 -9.67
C ARG A 85 2.68 -19.63 -9.31
N ALA A 86 3.57 -20.61 -9.29
CA ALA A 86 4.99 -20.33 -9.14
C ALA A 86 5.45 -19.34 -10.22
N GLY A 87 6.16 -18.30 -9.83
CA GLY A 87 6.58 -17.21 -10.70
C GLY A 87 5.71 -15.95 -10.64
N ASP A 88 4.51 -16.02 -10.06
CA ASP A 88 3.66 -14.85 -9.85
C ASP A 88 4.25 -13.89 -8.80
N LEU A 89 3.90 -12.61 -8.93
CA LEU A 89 3.94 -11.65 -7.83
C LEU A 89 2.51 -11.40 -7.35
N VAL A 90 2.28 -11.46 -6.05
CA VAL A 90 1.00 -11.12 -5.44
C VAL A 90 1.18 -9.92 -4.52
N ASN A 91 0.38 -8.89 -4.70
CA ASN A 91 0.22 -7.79 -3.77
C ASN A 91 -0.94 -8.08 -2.84
N ILE A 92 -0.71 -7.93 -1.55
CA ILE A 92 -1.70 -8.01 -0.48
C ILE A 92 -1.77 -6.63 0.15
N ASP A 93 -2.95 -6.04 0.09
CA ASP A 93 -3.23 -4.72 0.58
C ASP A 93 -4.42 -4.80 1.55
N VAL A 94 -4.15 -4.43 2.80
CA VAL A 94 -5.08 -4.56 3.91
C VAL A 94 -5.31 -3.21 4.54
N SER A 95 -6.55 -2.76 4.52
CA SER A 95 -6.97 -1.60 5.28
C SER A 95 -8.15 -1.92 6.19
N ALA A 96 -8.13 -1.35 7.38
CA ALA A 96 -9.14 -1.62 8.40
C ALA A 96 -9.52 -0.39 9.20
N GLU A 97 -10.71 -0.47 9.76
CA GLU A 97 -11.22 0.44 10.78
C GLU A 97 -11.34 -0.28 12.12
N LEU A 98 -10.91 0.36 13.19
CA LEU A 98 -11.08 -0.10 14.56
C LEU A 98 -11.33 1.09 15.49
N ASP A 99 -12.47 1.08 16.20
CA ASP A 99 -12.85 2.11 17.17
C ASP A 99 -12.81 3.56 16.62
N GLY A 100 -13.16 3.74 15.34
CA GLY A 100 -13.19 5.04 14.67
C GLY A 100 -11.83 5.49 14.09
N TYR A 101 -10.81 4.64 14.09
CA TYR A 101 -9.51 4.89 13.50
C TYR A 101 -9.22 3.94 12.34
N TRP A 102 -8.52 4.44 11.33
CA TRP A 102 -8.26 3.73 10.08
C TRP A 102 -6.77 3.65 9.81
N ALA A 103 -6.32 2.51 9.29
CA ALA A 103 -4.95 2.32 8.83
C ALA A 103 -4.94 1.47 7.56
N ASP A 104 -3.87 1.59 6.79
CA ASP A 104 -3.64 0.94 5.52
C ASP A 104 -2.21 0.42 5.40
N SER A 105 -2.04 -0.73 4.77
CA SER A 105 -0.72 -1.28 4.47
C SER A 105 -0.75 -2.32 3.37
N GLY A 106 0.12 -2.17 2.40
CA GLY A 106 0.28 -3.10 1.30
C GLY A 106 1.71 -3.62 1.16
N ALA A 107 1.82 -4.84 0.66
CA ALA A 107 3.11 -5.42 0.31
C ALA A 107 2.98 -6.45 -0.81
N SER A 108 3.99 -6.51 -1.67
CA SER A 108 4.08 -7.50 -2.75
C SER A 108 5.03 -8.63 -2.37
N PHE A 109 4.60 -9.86 -2.67
CA PHE A 109 5.29 -11.10 -2.32
C PHE A 109 5.53 -11.97 -3.55
N PRO A 110 6.63 -12.74 -3.61
CA PRO A 110 6.84 -13.74 -4.64
C PRO A 110 6.03 -15.00 -4.33
N VAL A 111 5.47 -15.63 -5.35
CA VAL A 111 4.83 -16.94 -5.25
C VAL A 111 5.84 -18.01 -5.72
N GLY A 112 6.41 -18.76 -4.78
CA GLY A 112 7.51 -19.69 -5.09
C GLY A 112 8.73 -18.99 -5.69
N ASP A 113 9.39 -19.65 -6.64
CA ASP A 113 10.55 -19.07 -7.33
C ASP A 113 10.11 -18.10 -8.43
N VAL A 114 10.62 -16.86 -8.36
CA VAL A 114 10.35 -15.80 -9.32
C VAL A 114 11.60 -15.43 -10.11
N SER A 115 11.42 -14.83 -11.28
CA SER A 115 12.51 -14.39 -12.13
C SER A 115 13.43 -13.39 -11.41
N PRO A 116 14.73 -13.30 -11.78
CA PRO A 116 15.65 -12.29 -11.23
C PRO A 116 15.11 -10.86 -11.39
N ARG A 117 14.41 -10.57 -12.49
CA ARG A 117 13.80 -9.25 -12.75
C ARG A 117 12.65 -8.95 -11.80
N ALA A 118 11.78 -9.93 -11.51
CA ALA A 118 10.69 -9.81 -10.54
C ALA A 118 11.24 -9.61 -9.12
N ARG A 119 12.27 -10.35 -8.73
CA ARG A 119 12.95 -10.17 -7.44
C ARG A 119 13.58 -8.79 -7.30
N ALA A 120 14.23 -8.30 -8.38
CA ALA A 120 14.79 -6.95 -8.42
C ALA A 120 13.69 -5.87 -8.32
N LEU A 121 12.52 -6.09 -8.94
CA LEU A 121 11.36 -5.19 -8.84
C LEU A 121 10.88 -5.09 -7.39
N LEU A 122 10.63 -6.21 -6.72
CA LEU A 122 10.23 -6.24 -5.30
C LEU A 122 11.23 -5.49 -4.41
N PHE A 123 12.51 -5.80 -4.54
CA PHE A 123 13.56 -5.14 -3.77
C PHE A 123 13.59 -3.63 -4.03
N SER A 124 13.50 -3.22 -5.30
CA SER A 124 13.57 -1.81 -5.68
C SER A 124 12.37 -1.01 -5.19
N THR A 125 11.16 -1.60 -5.22
CA THR A 125 9.94 -0.94 -4.76
C THR A 125 9.95 -0.79 -3.23
N ARG A 126 10.35 -1.83 -2.49
CA ARG A 126 10.51 -1.76 -1.04
C ARG A 126 11.57 -0.70 -0.65
N ALA A 127 12.69 -0.66 -1.37
CA ALA A 127 13.72 0.35 -1.14
C ALA A 127 13.24 1.77 -1.48
N ALA A 128 12.33 1.93 -2.47
CA ALA A 128 11.71 3.21 -2.77
C ALA A 128 10.83 3.71 -1.62
N LEU A 129 10.07 2.82 -0.99
CA LEU A 129 9.31 3.15 0.22
C LEU A 129 10.22 3.61 1.34
N SER A 130 11.32 2.90 1.62
CA SER A 130 12.28 3.29 2.65
C SER A 130 12.94 4.63 2.35
N ASP A 131 13.34 4.90 1.08
CA ASP A 131 13.89 6.18 0.66
C ASP A 131 12.87 7.33 0.84
N ALA A 132 11.59 7.06 0.55
CA ALA A 132 10.50 8.04 0.68
C ALA A 132 10.19 8.35 2.16
N ILE A 133 10.14 7.34 3.02
CA ILE A 133 9.94 7.49 4.47
C ILE A 133 11.05 8.36 5.09
N ALA A 134 12.29 8.25 4.63
CA ALA A 134 13.41 9.04 5.12
C ALA A 134 13.27 10.55 4.84
N GLU A 135 12.42 10.95 3.91
CA GLU A 135 12.11 12.37 3.62
C GLU A 135 10.99 12.94 4.52
N VAL A 136 10.33 12.08 5.33
CA VAL A 136 9.17 12.47 6.14
C VAL A 136 9.61 13.07 7.47
N ARG A 137 9.32 14.36 7.64
CA ARG A 137 9.40 15.08 8.91
C ARG A 137 8.60 16.38 8.83
N ALA A 138 8.19 16.90 9.96
CA ALA A 138 7.49 18.19 10.02
C ALA A 138 8.31 19.30 9.36
N GLY A 139 7.66 20.15 8.58
CA GLY A 139 8.26 21.22 7.78
C GLY A 139 8.87 20.78 6.45
N ALA A 140 9.01 19.48 6.18
CA ALA A 140 9.51 19.02 4.89
C ALA A 140 8.45 19.18 3.80
N PRO A 141 8.83 19.55 2.55
CA PRO A 141 7.90 19.58 1.43
C PRO A 141 7.45 18.16 1.05
N LEU A 142 6.13 17.95 0.95
CA LEU A 142 5.53 16.65 0.57
C LEU A 142 6.11 16.13 -0.76
N ARG A 143 6.38 17.02 -1.72
CA ARG A 143 6.99 16.67 -3.02
C ARG A 143 8.35 15.96 -2.93
N ASN A 144 9.05 16.01 -1.78
CA ASN A 144 10.31 15.29 -1.58
C ASN A 144 10.11 13.77 -1.57
N ILE A 145 8.94 13.30 -1.10
CA ILE A 145 8.54 11.88 -1.13
C ILE A 145 8.58 11.37 -2.58
N GLY A 146 7.83 12.01 -3.47
CA GLY A 146 7.81 11.63 -4.90
C GLY A 146 9.18 11.75 -5.57
N ARG A 147 9.99 12.76 -5.19
CA ARG A 147 11.38 12.87 -5.67
C ARG A 147 12.25 11.68 -5.28
N ALA A 148 12.11 11.18 -4.06
CA ALA A 148 12.85 10.00 -3.58
C ALA A 148 12.43 8.74 -4.34
N VAL A 149 11.13 8.55 -4.55
CA VAL A 149 10.56 7.44 -5.32
C VAL A 149 11.08 7.45 -6.78
N GLU A 150 10.98 8.59 -7.49
CA GLU A 150 11.47 8.71 -8.87
C GLU A 150 12.99 8.49 -8.98
N ARG A 151 13.76 8.99 -8.02
CA ARG A 151 15.21 8.78 -7.98
C ARG A 151 15.55 7.29 -7.87
N ARG A 152 14.82 6.52 -7.05
CA ARG A 152 15.00 5.08 -6.95
C ARG A 152 14.63 4.37 -8.24
N ALA A 153 13.48 4.66 -8.83
CA ALA A 153 13.04 4.09 -10.08
C ALA A 153 14.06 4.31 -11.22
N LYS A 154 14.55 5.55 -11.36
CA LYS A 154 15.57 5.90 -12.35
C LYS A 154 16.86 5.10 -12.17
N ARG A 155 17.32 4.90 -10.92
CA ARG A 155 18.54 4.16 -10.59
C ARG A 155 18.44 2.68 -10.91
N THR A 156 17.25 2.09 -10.76
CA THR A 156 17.02 0.65 -10.88
C THR A 156 16.43 0.24 -12.24
N GLY A 157 16.08 1.21 -13.09
CA GLY A 157 15.54 0.97 -14.44
C GLY A 157 14.06 0.56 -14.46
N PHE A 158 13.36 0.66 -13.33
CA PHE A 158 11.91 0.46 -13.24
C PHE A 158 11.14 1.75 -13.51
N ARG A 159 9.81 1.64 -13.64
CA ARG A 159 8.92 2.77 -13.90
C ARG A 159 8.01 3.03 -12.72
N VAL A 160 7.79 4.31 -12.42
CA VAL A 160 6.78 4.74 -11.44
C VAL A 160 5.42 4.81 -12.11
N VAL A 161 4.39 4.26 -11.49
CA VAL A 161 3.00 4.46 -11.90
C VAL A 161 2.55 5.83 -11.39
N ARG A 162 2.25 6.75 -12.32
CA ARG A 162 2.09 8.18 -12.00
C ARG A 162 0.71 8.57 -11.51
N ASN A 163 -0.30 7.76 -11.80
CA ASN A 163 -1.70 8.01 -11.43
C ASN A 163 -2.18 7.17 -10.25
N LEU A 164 -1.24 6.59 -9.49
CA LEU A 164 -1.48 6.01 -8.16
C LEU A 164 -0.62 6.76 -7.15
N CYS A 165 -1.17 7.01 -5.97
CA CYS A 165 -0.54 7.83 -4.95
C CYS A 165 -1.00 7.41 -3.56
N GLY A 166 -0.19 7.64 -2.56
CA GLY A 166 -0.59 7.57 -1.16
C GLY A 166 -1.54 8.71 -0.78
N HIS A 167 -2.01 8.69 0.43
CA HIS A 167 -3.08 9.57 0.90
C HIS A 167 -2.99 9.86 2.41
N GLY A 168 -3.67 10.88 2.86
CA GLY A 168 -4.00 11.03 4.27
C GLY A 168 -4.92 9.90 4.72
N VAL A 169 -4.83 9.51 5.99
CA VAL A 169 -5.64 8.45 6.59
C VAL A 169 -5.86 8.74 8.09
N GLY A 170 -6.78 8.03 8.71
CA GLY A 170 -6.91 8.05 10.17
C GLY A 170 -8.33 8.14 10.71
N ARG A 171 -9.20 8.99 10.18
CA ARG A 171 -10.65 8.98 10.48
C ARG A 171 -11.48 8.47 9.30
N HIS A 172 -10.88 8.46 8.11
CA HIS A 172 -11.38 7.80 6.92
C HIS A 172 -10.22 7.10 6.23
N ILE A 173 -10.53 6.18 5.29
CA ILE A 173 -9.48 5.47 4.56
C ILE A 173 -8.73 6.43 3.62
N HIS A 174 -9.41 7.34 2.94
CA HIS A 174 -8.80 8.34 2.09
C HIS A 174 -9.13 9.75 2.60
N GLU A 175 -8.08 10.48 2.96
CA GLU A 175 -8.11 11.86 3.40
C GLU A 175 -7.05 12.68 2.64
N GLU A 176 -7.14 13.99 2.71
CA GLU A 176 -6.04 14.87 2.26
C GLU A 176 -4.83 14.77 3.22
N PRO A 177 -3.61 14.97 2.72
CA PRO A 177 -3.26 15.26 1.33
C PRO A 177 -3.10 13.99 0.48
N GLN A 178 -3.24 14.12 -0.85
CA GLN A 178 -2.67 13.14 -1.76
C GLN A 178 -1.15 13.15 -1.64
N VAL A 179 -0.52 11.96 -1.66
CA VAL A 179 0.94 11.76 -1.54
C VAL A 179 1.49 11.17 -2.85
N PRO A 180 1.77 12.01 -3.88
CA PRO A 180 2.20 11.53 -5.18
C PRO A 180 3.53 10.77 -5.14
N ASN A 181 3.62 9.70 -5.93
CA ASN A 181 4.84 8.93 -6.16
C ASN A 181 5.83 9.61 -7.15
N THR A 182 5.47 10.80 -7.66
CA THR A 182 6.28 11.58 -8.60
C THR A 182 6.50 12.98 -8.08
N PHE A 183 7.61 13.60 -8.49
CA PHE A 183 7.94 14.98 -8.11
C PHE A 183 7.08 15.98 -8.87
N ASP A 184 6.38 16.84 -8.13
CA ASP A 184 5.71 18.02 -8.66
C ASP A 184 6.31 19.29 -8.01
N CYS A 185 7.00 20.12 -8.81
CA CYS A 185 7.61 21.35 -8.32
C CYS A 185 6.57 22.39 -7.85
N ASN A 186 5.32 22.29 -8.34
CA ASN A 186 4.23 23.21 -8.00
C ASN A 186 3.46 22.79 -6.74
N ASN A 187 3.71 21.60 -6.20
CA ASN A 187 3.04 21.15 -4.98
C ASN A 187 3.56 21.96 -3.76
N PRO A 188 2.71 22.81 -3.14
CA PRO A 188 3.11 23.69 -2.07
C PRO A 188 3.04 23.05 -0.67
N VAL A 189 2.48 21.83 -0.57
CA VAL A 189 2.15 21.19 0.71
C VAL A 189 3.41 20.92 1.51
N LEU A 190 3.39 21.36 2.77
CA LEU A 190 4.39 21.03 3.79
C LEU A 190 3.78 20.00 4.75
N LEU A 191 4.57 19.02 5.13
CA LEU A 191 4.19 18.06 6.16
C LEU A 191 4.15 18.78 7.51
N HIS A 192 3.07 18.65 8.27
CA HIS A 192 2.99 19.18 9.63
C HIS A 192 3.07 18.05 10.66
N GLU A 193 3.50 18.38 11.85
CA GLU A 193 3.55 17.43 12.95
C GLU A 193 2.16 16.90 13.26
N GLY A 194 2.04 15.58 13.51
CA GLY A 194 0.78 14.91 13.76
C GLY A 194 -0.02 14.55 12.51
N LEU A 195 0.41 14.93 11.30
CA LEU A 195 -0.24 14.45 10.08
C LEU A 195 -0.11 12.93 9.96
N VAL A 196 -1.21 12.26 9.64
CA VAL A 196 -1.24 10.82 9.38
C VAL A 196 -1.43 10.58 7.89
N LEU A 197 -0.55 9.80 7.28
CA LEU A 197 -0.57 9.54 5.84
C LEU A 197 -0.03 8.15 5.50
N THR A 198 -0.33 7.68 4.28
CA THR A 198 0.32 6.53 3.66
C THR A 198 1.38 6.97 2.65
N ILE A 199 2.39 6.14 2.46
CA ILE A 199 3.32 6.20 1.33
C ILE A 199 3.32 4.83 0.68
N GLU A 200 3.01 4.79 -0.63
CA GLU A 200 2.77 3.55 -1.37
C GLU A 200 3.33 3.62 -2.80
N PRO A 201 4.65 3.55 -3.00
CA PRO A 201 5.22 3.52 -4.33
C PRO A 201 4.78 2.29 -5.12
N PHE A 202 4.32 2.52 -6.36
CA PHE A 202 4.01 1.50 -7.36
C PHE A 202 5.08 1.51 -8.44
N PHE A 203 5.84 0.43 -8.54
CA PHE A 203 6.82 0.24 -9.63
C PHE A 203 6.36 -0.83 -10.59
N THR A 204 6.70 -0.65 -11.87
CA THR A 204 6.46 -1.64 -12.92
C THR A 204 7.71 -1.86 -13.76
N THR A 205 7.69 -2.92 -14.58
CA THR A 205 8.78 -3.19 -15.52
C THR A 205 8.74 -2.31 -16.76
N SER A 206 7.60 -1.68 -17.08
CA SER A 206 7.42 -0.86 -18.30
C SER A 206 6.38 0.23 -18.16
N ALA A 207 5.13 -0.09 -17.77
CA ALA A 207 4.03 0.85 -17.71
C ALA A 207 4.29 2.02 -16.74
N THR A 208 3.78 3.21 -17.08
CA THR A 208 3.83 4.40 -16.22
C THR A 208 2.45 4.86 -15.75
N ARG A 209 1.40 4.10 -16.10
CA ARG A 209 0.01 4.38 -15.73
C ARG A 209 -0.72 3.08 -15.45
N ALA A 210 -1.69 3.17 -14.54
CA ALA A 210 -2.71 2.16 -14.34
C ALA A 210 -3.96 2.50 -15.15
N VAL A 211 -4.71 1.47 -15.57
CA VAL A 211 -6.04 1.57 -16.18
C VAL A 211 -7.00 0.68 -15.41
N GLU A 212 -8.24 1.09 -15.32
CA GLU A 212 -9.30 0.32 -14.68
C GLU A 212 -9.74 -0.85 -15.58
N SER A 213 -9.94 -2.00 -14.96
CA SER A 213 -10.47 -3.20 -15.62
C SER A 213 -12.00 -3.14 -15.73
N ASP A 214 -12.57 -4.04 -16.55
CA ASP A 214 -14.03 -4.12 -16.79
C ASP A 214 -14.84 -4.50 -15.53
N ASP A 215 -14.18 -4.96 -14.46
CA ASP A 215 -14.80 -5.25 -13.16
C ASP A 215 -15.13 -4.01 -12.33
N GLY A 216 -14.70 -2.82 -12.81
CA GLY A 216 -14.94 -1.52 -12.18
C GLY A 216 -14.11 -1.25 -10.91
N TRP A 217 -13.08 -2.10 -10.62
CA TRP A 217 -12.24 -1.99 -9.43
C TRP A 217 -10.76 -2.15 -9.71
N THR A 218 -10.40 -3.28 -10.32
CA THR A 218 -9.00 -3.66 -10.50
C THR A 218 -8.25 -2.66 -11.37
N LEU A 219 -7.19 -2.10 -10.83
CA LEU A 219 -6.27 -1.22 -11.55
C LEU A 219 -5.08 -2.03 -12.05
N ARG A 220 -4.84 -2.03 -13.36
CA ARG A 220 -3.82 -2.86 -14.01
C ARG A 220 -2.93 -2.07 -14.96
N THR A 221 -1.81 -2.64 -15.34
CA THR A 221 -0.97 -2.07 -16.40
C THR A 221 -1.61 -2.30 -17.76
N PRO A 222 -1.61 -1.30 -18.68
CA PRO A 222 -2.22 -1.45 -20.01
C PRO A 222 -1.42 -2.35 -20.96
N ASP A 223 -0.16 -2.63 -20.65
CA ASP A 223 0.79 -3.40 -21.49
C ASP A 223 1.11 -4.79 -20.91
N GLY A 224 0.45 -5.21 -19.81
CA GLY A 224 0.71 -6.49 -19.15
C GLY A 224 2.05 -6.56 -18.39
N SER A 225 2.73 -5.42 -18.21
CA SER A 225 3.96 -5.39 -17.41
C SER A 225 3.68 -5.66 -15.94
N ILE A 226 4.52 -6.46 -15.30
CA ILE A 226 4.36 -6.79 -13.89
C ILE A 226 4.66 -5.57 -13.00
N GLY A 227 3.91 -5.45 -11.90
CA GLY A 227 4.05 -4.41 -10.91
C GLY A 227 4.35 -4.93 -9.49
N ALA A 228 4.75 -4.01 -8.63
CA ALA A 228 4.90 -4.23 -7.20
C ALA A 228 4.56 -2.93 -6.45
N GLN A 229 4.01 -3.08 -5.25
CA GLN A 229 3.70 -2.00 -4.33
C GLN A 229 4.17 -2.41 -2.92
N PHE A 230 4.63 -1.45 -2.16
CA PHE A 230 4.85 -1.56 -0.72
C PHE A 230 4.36 -0.29 -0.06
N GLU A 231 3.74 -0.42 1.11
CA GLU A 231 3.05 0.66 1.78
C GLU A 231 3.15 0.58 3.29
N HIS A 232 3.20 1.76 3.90
CA HIS A 232 2.99 1.94 5.33
C HIS A 232 2.15 3.18 5.63
N THR A 233 1.29 3.07 6.65
CA THR A 233 0.73 4.23 7.34
C THR A 233 1.71 4.72 8.39
N MET A 234 1.83 6.05 8.49
CA MET A 234 2.74 6.69 9.45
C MET A 234 2.22 8.01 9.98
N ILE A 235 2.75 8.41 11.12
CA ILE A 235 2.51 9.71 11.75
C ILE A 235 3.76 10.57 11.55
N VAL A 236 3.59 11.77 11.02
CA VAL A 236 4.66 12.76 10.85
C VAL A 236 5.05 13.32 12.22
N THR A 237 6.36 13.38 12.51
CA THR A 237 6.92 14.00 13.71
C THR A 237 7.95 15.04 13.34
N CYS A 238 8.48 15.78 14.31
CA CYS A 238 9.64 16.68 14.11
C CYS A 238 10.93 15.90 13.79
N GLY A 239 11.00 14.61 14.16
CA GLY A 239 12.10 13.69 13.85
C GLY A 239 11.73 12.66 12.78
N ALA A 240 12.13 11.42 12.99
CA ALA A 240 11.70 10.29 12.14
C ALA A 240 10.20 10.01 12.35
N PRO A 241 9.44 9.67 11.29
CA PRO A 241 8.02 9.37 11.42
C PRO A 241 7.79 8.12 12.27
N ILE A 242 6.62 8.04 12.91
CA ILE A 242 6.18 6.83 13.62
C ILE A 242 5.44 5.96 12.62
N ILE A 243 6.02 4.84 12.22
CA ILE A 243 5.35 3.84 11.38
C ILE A 243 4.39 3.05 12.27
N ILE A 244 3.13 2.91 11.85
CA ILE A 244 2.08 2.24 12.64
C ILE A 244 1.63 0.89 12.08
N THR A 245 2.05 0.53 10.82
CA THR A 245 1.71 -0.75 10.16
C THR A 245 2.92 -1.58 9.82
#